data_5954c0977a7842198f637ed16f871b9a
#
_entry.id   5954c0977a7842198f637ed16f871b9a
#
_cell.length_a   1.000
_cell.length_b   1.000
_cell.length_c   1.000
_cell.angle_alpha   90.00
_cell.angle_beta   90.00
_cell.angle_gamma   90.00
#
_symmetry.space_group_name_H-M   'P 1'
#
loop_
_entity.id
_entity.type
_entity.pdbx_description
1 polymer ?
#
loop_
_entity_poly.entity_id
_entity_poly.type
_entity_poly.pdbx_seq_one_letter_code
_entity_poly.pdbx_strand_id
1 'polypeptide(L)'
;MDVICIQAKRWDKTVGRPDIQKFAGPLQGQRSKRGIFITTGKFSGDSEEYVRNIDNKIVLIDGNQLAEYMIDHDTGVTDVKKYVIKKIISDYIEEEL
;
A
#
# COMPACT_ATOMS: atom_id res chain seq x y z
N MET A 1 -9.05 19.61 1.87
CA MET A 1 -9.37 18.20 2.21
C MET A 1 -8.36 17.27 1.58
N ASP A 2 -7.77 16.39 2.37
CA ASP A 2 -6.82 15.40 1.85
C ASP A 2 -7.57 14.22 1.25
N VAL A 3 -7.08 13.76 0.11
CA VAL A 3 -7.59 12.57 -0.57
C VAL A 3 -6.54 11.48 -0.46
N ILE A 4 -6.96 10.30 -0.02
CA ILE A 4 -6.10 9.14 0.07
C ILE A 4 -6.47 8.16 -1.03
N CYS A 5 -5.51 7.86 -1.89
CA CYS A 5 -5.66 6.87 -2.94
C CYS A 5 -5.02 5.58 -2.47
N ILE A 6 -5.77 4.49 -2.57
CA ILE A 6 -5.30 3.18 -2.12
C ILE A 6 -5.28 2.24 -3.31
N GLN A 7 -4.17 1.56 -3.49
CA GLN A 7 -4.07 0.44 -4.41
C GLN A 7 -3.51 -0.76 -3.68
N ALA A 8 -4.13 -1.92 -3.88
CA ALA A 8 -3.70 -3.15 -3.25
C ALA A 8 -3.57 -4.23 -4.31
N LYS A 9 -2.45 -4.96 -4.27
CA LYS A 9 -2.18 -6.06 -5.21
C LYS A 9 -1.87 -7.34 -4.45
N ARG A 10 -2.57 -8.37 -4.81
CA ARG A 10 -2.32 -9.71 -4.29
C ARG A 10 -1.30 -10.40 -5.21
N TRP A 11 -0.04 -10.15 -4.90
CA TRP A 11 1.09 -10.59 -5.73
C TRP A 11 2.11 -11.32 -4.90
N ASP A 12 2.58 -12.47 -5.38
CA ASP A 12 3.78 -13.12 -4.84
C ASP A 12 5.06 -12.56 -5.46
N LYS A 13 4.94 -11.68 -6.43
CA LYS A 13 6.06 -11.06 -7.11
C LYS A 13 6.55 -9.83 -6.36
N THR A 14 7.76 -9.40 -6.70
CA THR A 14 8.27 -8.11 -6.26
C THR A 14 7.62 -6.99 -7.06
N VAL A 15 7.06 -6.02 -6.36
CA VAL A 15 6.53 -4.81 -6.99
C VAL A 15 7.68 -3.87 -7.27
N GLY A 16 7.87 -3.56 -8.54
CA GLY A 16 8.99 -2.74 -8.99
C GLY A 16 8.63 -1.28 -9.15
N ARG A 17 9.66 -0.49 -9.44
CA ARG A 17 9.52 0.94 -9.67
C ARG A 17 8.46 1.32 -10.71
N PRO A 18 8.35 0.61 -11.87
CA PRO A 18 7.32 0.98 -12.85
C PRO A 18 5.90 0.93 -12.32
N ASP A 19 5.61 -0.03 -11.44
CA ASP A 19 4.28 -0.15 -10.84
C ASP A 19 3.98 1.04 -9.93
N ILE A 20 4.97 1.44 -9.15
CA ILE A 20 4.83 2.57 -8.23
C ILE A 20 4.74 3.87 -9.02
N GLN A 21 5.49 4.01 -10.10
CA GLN A 21 5.41 5.20 -10.96
C GLN A 21 4.02 5.37 -11.57
N LYS A 22 3.41 4.29 -12.00
CA LYS A 22 2.03 4.31 -12.51
C LYS A 22 1.05 4.78 -11.45
N PHE A 23 1.23 4.31 -10.24
CA PHE A 23 0.38 4.70 -9.13
C PHE A 23 0.60 6.16 -8.74
N ALA A 24 1.85 6.59 -8.69
CA ALA A 24 2.21 7.93 -8.26
C ALA A 24 1.87 9.01 -9.29
N GLY A 25 1.89 8.66 -10.58
CA GLY A 25 1.71 9.63 -11.66
C GLY A 25 0.50 10.54 -11.47
N PRO A 26 -0.71 10.00 -11.30
CA PRO A 26 -1.90 10.84 -11.10
C PRO A 26 -1.87 11.68 -9.82
N LEU A 27 -1.00 11.36 -8.87
CA LEU A 27 -0.90 12.09 -7.61
C LEU A 27 0.07 13.26 -7.68
N GLN A 28 0.97 13.25 -8.65
CA GLN A 28 2.01 14.27 -8.76
C GLN A 28 1.41 15.66 -8.99
N GLY A 29 1.98 16.64 -8.30
CA GLY A 29 1.51 18.01 -8.38
C GLY A 29 0.27 18.32 -7.54
N GLN A 30 -0.30 17.34 -6.88
CA GLN A 30 -1.50 17.51 -6.06
C GLN A 30 -1.17 17.26 -4.59
N ARG A 31 -0.86 18.33 -3.88
CA ARG A 31 -0.42 18.25 -2.47
C ARG A 31 -1.45 17.63 -1.54
N SER A 32 -2.72 17.72 -1.89
CA SER A 32 -3.81 17.15 -1.08
C SER A 32 -4.00 15.67 -1.32
N LYS A 33 -3.28 15.07 -2.26
CA LYS A 33 -3.42 13.64 -2.55
C LYS A 33 -2.26 12.87 -1.96
N ARG A 34 -2.59 11.82 -1.24
CA ARG A 34 -1.65 10.87 -0.65
C ARG A 34 -1.95 9.49 -1.20
N GLY A 35 -0.96 8.62 -1.17
CA GLY A 35 -1.12 7.27 -1.69
C GLY A 35 -0.71 6.21 -0.70
N ILE A 36 -1.42 5.10 -0.71
CA ILE A 36 -1.04 3.89 0.01
C ILE A 36 -1.05 2.75 -1.01
N PHE A 37 0.10 2.10 -1.17
CA PHE A 37 0.20 0.93 -2.04
C PHE A 37 0.48 -0.29 -1.18
N ILE A 38 -0.41 -1.26 -1.25
CA ILE A 38 -0.36 -2.48 -0.45
C ILE A 38 -0.11 -3.67 -1.37
N THR A 39 0.80 -4.55 -0.99
CA THR A 39 1.00 -5.81 -1.70
C THR A 39 1.18 -6.96 -0.71
N THR A 40 0.75 -8.13 -1.08
CA THR A 40 1.05 -9.35 -0.31
C THR A 40 2.48 -9.84 -0.56
N GLY A 41 3.14 -9.33 -1.59
CA GLY A 41 4.53 -9.65 -1.92
C GLY A 41 5.51 -8.68 -1.28
N LYS A 42 6.48 -8.25 -2.07
CA LYS A 42 7.58 -7.38 -1.63
C LYS A 42 7.70 -6.18 -2.56
N PHE A 43 8.38 -5.15 -2.09
CA PHE A 43 8.78 -4.01 -2.92
C PHE A 43 10.27 -4.11 -3.24
N SER A 44 10.65 -3.72 -4.45
CA SER A 44 12.06 -3.61 -4.82
C SER A 44 12.72 -2.43 -4.12
N GLY A 45 14.03 -2.48 -3.99
CA GLY A 45 14.80 -1.35 -3.47
C GLY A 45 14.59 -0.08 -4.30
N ASP A 46 14.50 -0.24 -5.62
CA ASP A 46 14.24 0.89 -6.54
C ASP A 46 12.89 1.55 -6.28
N SER A 47 11.85 0.76 -5.98
CA SER A 47 10.54 1.32 -5.71
C SER A 47 10.54 2.09 -4.39
N GLU A 48 11.21 1.58 -3.38
CA GLU A 48 11.34 2.26 -2.09
C GLU A 48 12.12 3.57 -2.23
N GLU A 49 13.21 3.55 -2.98
CA GLU A 49 14.01 4.73 -3.25
C GLU A 49 13.21 5.79 -4.01
N TYR A 50 12.46 5.36 -5.01
CA TYR A 50 11.61 6.25 -5.79
C TYR A 50 10.62 7.01 -4.89
N VAL A 51 9.98 6.30 -3.97
CA VAL A 51 9.01 6.90 -3.05
C VAL A 51 9.67 7.93 -2.14
N ARG A 52 10.90 7.67 -1.69
CA ARG A 52 11.63 8.62 -0.85
C ARG A 52 11.99 9.91 -1.56
N ASN A 53 12.08 9.87 -2.89
CA ASN A 53 12.58 10.99 -3.69
C ASN A 53 11.48 11.82 -4.36
N ILE A 54 10.23 11.46 -4.22
CA ILE A 54 9.12 12.23 -4.77
C ILE A 54 8.45 13.10 -3.72
N ASP A 55 7.80 14.16 -4.18
CA ASP A 55 7.14 15.12 -3.28
C ASP A 55 5.86 14.58 -2.65
N ASN A 56 5.18 13.69 -3.33
CA ASN A 56 3.95 13.10 -2.82
C ASN A 56 4.25 12.11 -1.70
N LYS A 57 3.38 12.09 -0.71
CA LYS A 57 3.46 11.11 0.36
C LYS A 57 2.83 9.81 -0.08
N ILE A 58 3.67 8.82 -0.31
CA ILE A 58 3.23 7.47 -0.64
C ILE A 58 3.78 6.52 0.40
N VAL A 59 2.90 5.72 0.97
CA VAL A 59 3.25 4.68 1.93
C VAL A 59 3.19 3.34 1.23
N LEU A 60 4.25 2.55 1.38
CA LEU A 60 4.33 1.19 0.84
C LEU A 60 4.16 0.21 1.99
N ILE A 61 3.22 -0.72 1.84
CA ILE A 61 2.95 -1.75 2.85
C ILE A 61 3.10 -3.11 2.16
N ASP A 62 4.09 -3.89 2.57
CA ASP A 62 4.33 -5.21 2.01
C ASP A 62 3.63 -6.32 2.81
N GLY A 63 3.79 -7.57 2.35
CA GLY A 63 3.15 -8.71 2.98
C GLY A 63 3.57 -8.94 4.43
N ASN A 64 4.83 -8.69 4.75
CA ASN A 64 5.33 -8.83 6.13
C ASN A 64 4.73 -7.77 7.04
N GLN A 65 4.69 -6.52 6.58
CA GLN A 65 4.09 -5.43 7.33
C GLN A 65 2.59 -5.65 7.53
N LEU A 66 1.92 -6.15 6.51
CA LEU A 66 0.51 -6.50 6.59
C LEU A 66 0.27 -7.55 7.67
N ALA A 67 1.09 -8.61 7.66
CA ALA A 67 1.00 -9.67 8.66
C ALA A 67 1.26 -9.14 10.08
N GLU A 68 2.25 -8.27 10.23
CA GLU A 68 2.52 -7.63 11.52
C GLU A 68 1.33 -6.80 12.01
N TYR A 69 0.73 -6.02 11.13
CA TYR A 69 -0.47 -5.26 11.48
C TYR A 69 -1.60 -6.18 11.95
N MET A 70 -1.77 -7.30 11.28
CA MET A 70 -2.83 -8.24 11.66
C MET A 70 -2.55 -8.92 12.99
N ILE A 71 -1.29 -9.21 13.29
CA ILE A 71 -0.88 -9.84 14.55
C ILE A 71 -0.93 -8.83 15.68
N ASP A 72 -0.33 -7.67 15.52
CA ASP A 72 -0.26 -6.64 16.56
C ASP A 72 -1.65 -6.16 16.95
N HIS A 73 -2.55 -6.13 16.00
CA HIS A 73 -3.92 -5.71 16.25
C HIS A 73 -4.81 -6.80 16.83
N ASP A 74 -4.31 -8.02 16.97
CA ASP A 74 -5.01 -9.07 17.69
C ASP A 74 -4.87 -8.92 19.21
N THR A 75 -3.83 -8.25 19.67
CA THR A 75 -3.52 -8.18 21.10
C THR A 75 -3.98 -6.93 21.81
N GLY A 76 -4.60 -6.00 21.16
CA GLY A 76 -5.01 -4.76 21.84
C GLY A 76 -5.89 -3.90 21.02
N VAL A 77 -6.25 -4.35 19.87
CA VAL A 77 -7.04 -3.56 18.96
C VAL A 77 -8.29 -4.32 18.59
N THR A 78 -9.35 -3.56 18.58
CA THR A 78 -10.70 -4.00 18.38
C THR A 78 -10.85 -4.84 17.12
N ASP A 79 -11.75 -5.79 17.17
CA ASP A 79 -12.17 -6.58 16.00
C ASP A 79 -12.56 -5.69 14.82
N VAL A 80 -12.90 -4.45 15.07
CA VAL A 80 -13.24 -3.47 14.04
C VAL A 80 -12.06 -3.17 13.14
N LYS A 81 -10.88 -2.88 13.71
CA LYS A 81 -9.68 -2.61 12.89
C LYS A 81 -9.26 -3.81 12.05
N LYS A 82 -9.33 -4.98 12.65
CA LYS A 82 -9.05 -6.24 11.94
C LYS A 82 -10.00 -6.43 10.77
N TYR A 83 -11.28 -6.17 11.00
CA TYR A 83 -12.30 -6.23 9.97
C TYR A 83 -12.01 -5.23 8.85
N VAL A 84 -11.67 -3.99 9.19
CA VAL A 84 -11.38 -2.94 8.21
C VAL A 84 -10.18 -3.31 7.35
N ILE A 85 -9.11 -3.84 7.95
CA ILE A 85 -7.92 -4.28 7.20
C ILE A 85 -8.29 -5.40 6.24
N LYS A 86 -9.05 -6.39 6.70
CA LYS A 86 -9.51 -7.50 5.86
C LYS A 86 -10.40 -7.00 4.72
N LYS A 87 -11.25 -6.02 5.02
CA LYS A 87 -12.14 -5.43 4.03
C LYS A 87 -11.35 -4.70 2.95
N ILE A 88 -10.32 -3.95 3.34
CA ILE A 88 -9.43 -3.27 2.38
C ILE A 88 -8.75 -4.29 1.49
N ILE A 89 -8.21 -5.35 2.07
CA ILE A 89 -7.57 -6.42 1.31
C ILE A 89 -8.55 -7.06 0.32
N SER A 90 -9.75 -7.36 0.78
CA SER A 90 -10.78 -8.01 -0.04
C SER A 90 -11.27 -7.13 -1.17
N ASP A 91 -11.51 -5.85 -0.89
CA ASP A 91 -12.16 -4.94 -1.84
C ASP A 91 -11.19 -4.32 -2.86
N TYR A 92 -9.91 -4.12 -2.47
CA TYR A 92 -8.96 -3.39 -3.28
C TYR A 92 -7.81 -4.23 -3.82
N ILE A 93 -7.74 -5.49 -3.45
CA ILE A 93 -6.68 -6.36 -3.97
C ILE A 93 -6.99 -6.77 -5.40
N GLU A 94 -6.04 -6.48 -6.29
CA GLU A 94 -6.05 -6.99 -7.66
C GLU A 94 -5.36 -8.34 -7.66
N GLU A 95 -6.04 -9.35 -8.18
CA GLU A 95 -5.44 -10.66 -8.39
C GLU A 95 -4.85 -10.70 -9.79
N GLU A 96 -3.56 -11.02 -9.86
CA GLU A 96 -2.91 -11.33 -11.12
C GLU A 96 -2.61 -12.82 -11.16
N LEU A 97 -3.15 -13.43 -12.18
CA LEU A 97 -2.93 -14.85 -12.44
C LEU A 97 -1.76 -15.05 -13.39
#